data_213a70c5378b3b24905a6a989532150f
#
_entry.id   213a70c5378b3b24905a6a989532150f
#
_cell.length_a   1.000
_cell.length_b   1.000
_cell.length_c   1.000
_cell.angle_alpha   90.00
_cell.angle_beta   90.00
_cell.angle_gamma   90.00
#
_symmetry.space_group_name_H-M   'P 1'
#
loop_
_entity.id
_entity.type
_entity.pdbx_description
1 polymer ?
#
loop_
_entity_poly.entity_id
_entity_poly.type
_entity_poly.pdbx_seq_one_letter_code
_entity_poly.pdbx_strand_id
1 'polypeptide(L)'
;MKHTFVICAYKESKYLEDCIKSLEVQEVKSDIKIATSTPNEYIYSIANKYGIDVFVNNIKKADNISNIGNDWQFAYNIATTELVTIAHQDDIYLKHYTRDLLKYKNKYPDMTLFTTSSSTIKNGRMKFGKVEFVKRILRLPLTFNALNNIEFVKRLAITFGNPIIAPSCAYDKRLCPKDLFLSSFQFALDWECLLKLAKLEGRFVLCENPGICYRVHDGATTKKSILDHSRQKEESIMFDRLLPRPVAVVIKKLYQTSYNAYF
;
A
#
# COMPACT_ATOMS: atom_id res chain seq x y z
N MET A 1 -5.83 -4.99 21.02
CA MET A 1 -5.14 -4.17 20.00
C MET A 1 -6.19 -3.43 19.18
N LYS A 2 -5.90 -2.19 18.82
CA LYS A 2 -6.79 -1.34 18.02
C LYS A 2 -6.16 -1.06 16.66
N HIS A 3 -6.99 -0.88 15.65
CA HIS A 3 -6.59 -0.61 14.27
C HIS A 3 -7.35 0.59 13.72
N THR A 4 -6.68 1.41 12.91
CA THR A 4 -7.28 2.54 12.17
C THR A 4 -7.05 2.38 10.68
N PHE A 5 -8.09 2.50 9.89
CA PHE A 5 -7.99 2.82 8.47
C PHE A 5 -7.90 4.33 8.32
N VAL A 6 -6.88 4.81 7.60
CA VAL A 6 -6.83 6.21 7.19
C VAL A 6 -6.94 6.26 5.67
N ILE A 7 -8.06 6.75 5.17
CA ILE A 7 -8.33 6.87 3.74
C ILE A 7 -7.62 8.12 3.22
N CYS A 8 -6.68 7.94 2.30
CA CYS A 8 -6.09 9.06 1.56
C CYS A 8 -7.04 9.49 0.45
N ALA A 9 -7.83 10.54 0.71
CA ALA A 9 -8.75 11.12 -0.26
C ALA A 9 -8.07 12.26 -1.05
N TYR A 10 -8.16 12.20 -2.38
CA TYR A 10 -7.56 13.19 -3.27
C TYR A 10 -8.57 13.60 -4.35
N LYS A 11 -8.93 14.89 -4.39
CA LYS A 11 -9.95 15.45 -5.27
C LYS A 11 -11.29 14.72 -5.13
N GLU A 12 -12.16 14.86 -6.11
CA GLU A 12 -13.42 14.11 -6.16
C GLU A 12 -13.17 12.74 -6.75
N SER A 13 -13.55 11.70 -6.01
CA SER A 13 -13.47 10.32 -6.48
C SER A 13 -14.80 9.62 -6.28
N LYS A 14 -15.43 9.21 -7.35
CA LYS A 14 -16.67 8.41 -7.32
C LYS A 14 -16.55 7.09 -6.57
N TYR A 15 -15.35 6.69 -6.21
CA TYR A 15 -15.08 5.43 -5.51
C TYR A 15 -14.93 5.59 -4.00
N LEU A 16 -14.81 6.85 -3.48
CA LEU A 16 -14.60 7.12 -2.06
C LEU A 16 -15.71 6.48 -1.20
N GLU A 17 -16.95 6.60 -1.63
CA GLU A 17 -18.08 6.03 -0.91
C GLU A 17 -18.06 4.49 -0.89
N ASP A 18 -17.68 3.85 -1.99
CA ASP A 18 -17.51 2.39 -2.06
C ASP A 18 -16.40 1.91 -1.11
N CYS A 19 -15.28 2.64 -1.05
CA CYS A 19 -14.21 2.37 -0.10
C CYS A 19 -14.74 2.42 1.33
N ILE A 20 -15.39 3.51 1.74
CA ILE A 20 -15.95 3.68 3.08
C ILE A 20 -16.91 2.54 3.43
N LYS A 21 -17.87 2.24 2.55
CA LYS A 21 -18.82 1.13 2.76
C LYS A 21 -18.12 -0.19 3.02
N SER A 22 -17.03 -0.45 2.32
CA SER A 22 -16.24 -1.69 2.50
C SER A 22 -15.53 -1.75 3.86
N LEU A 23 -15.16 -0.60 4.41
CA LEU A 23 -14.56 -0.49 5.74
C LEU A 23 -15.61 -0.61 6.86
N GLU A 24 -16.79 -0.07 6.65
CA GLU A 24 -17.91 -0.16 7.59
C GLU A 24 -18.42 -1.60 7.83
N VAL A 25 -18.28 -2.48 6.84
CA VAL A 25 -18.77 -3.87 6.93
C VAL A 25 -17.69 -4.87 7.40
N GLN A 26 -16.55 -4.38 7.92
CA GLN A 26 -15.52 -5.26 8.46
C GLN A 26 -16.05 -6.13 9.61
N GLU A 27 -15.69 -7.42 9.64
CA GLU A 27 -16.09 -8.38 10.70
C GLU A 27 -15.59 -7.94 12.09
N VAL A 28 -14.44 -7.29 12.15
CA VAL A 28 -13.95 -6.63 13.35
C VAL A 28 -13.82 -5.13 13.05
N LYS A 29 -14.50 -4.31 13.83
CA LYS A 29 -14.54 -2.86 13.61
C LYS A 29 -13.19 -2.22 13.85
N SER A 30 -12.89 -1.20 13.08
CA SER A 30 -11.72 -0.34 13.17
C SER A 30 -12.16 1.12 13.17
N ASP A 31 -11.32 1.99 13.71
CA ASP A 31 -11.50 3.42 13.51
C ASP A 31 -11.29 3.75 12.02
N ILE A 32 -12.09 4.66 11.49
CA ILE A 32 -11.97 5.14 10.11
C ILE A 32 -11.74 6.65 10.16
N LYS A 33 -10.73 7.11 9.43
CA LYS A 33 -10.42 8.54 9.27
C LYS A 33 -10.19 8.83 7.79
N ILE A 34 -10.43 10.08 7.40
CA ILE A 34 -10.09 10.58 6.06
C ILE A 34 -8.96 11.61 6.20
N ALA A 35 -7.90 11.43 5.44
CA ALA A 35 -6.82 12.41 5.26
C ALA A 35 -6.88 12.97 3.84
N THR A 36 -6.75 14.29 3.67
CA THR A 36 -6.76 14.92 2.34
C THR A 36 -5.87 16.14 2.28
N SER A 37 -5.15 16.34 1.17
CA SER A 37 -4.48 17.58 0.80
C SER A 37 -5.28 18.43 -0.19
N THR A 38 -6.46 17.94 -0.59
CA THR A 38 -7.35 18.62 -1.55
C THR A 38 -8.79 18.67 -1.01
N PRO A 39 -9.03 19.35 0.14
CA PRO A 39 -10.34 19.41 0.76
C PRO A 39 -11.36 20.01 -0.21
N ASN A 40 -12.54 19.44 -0.28
CA ASN A 40 -13.64 19.90 -1.13
C ASN A 40 -14.99 19.44 -0.56
N GLU A 41 -16.07 20.04 -1.03
CA GLU A 41 -17.43 19.75 -0.55
C GLU A 41 -17.86 18.30 -0.73
N TYR A 42 -17.41 17.66 -1.81
CA TYR A 42 -17.71 16.25 -2.08
C TYR A 42 -17.14 15.33 -0.98
N ILE A 43 -15.86 15.53 -0.60
CA ILE A 43 -15.23 14.75 0.48
C ILE A 43 -15.97 14.99 1.80
N TYR A 44 -16.28 16.25 2.14
CA TYR A 44 -17.00 16.56 3.38
C TYR A 44 -18.41 16.03 3.40
N SER A 45 -19.15 16.10 2.28
CA SER A 45 -20.52 15.58 2.22
C SER A 45 -20.57 14.06 2.45
N ILE A 46 -19.62 13.32 1.84
CA ILE A 46 -19.52 11.87 2.06
C ILE A 46 -19.08 11.57 3.50
N ALA A 47 -18.05 12.25 4.00
CA ALA A 47 -17.57 12.05 5.37
C ALA A 47 -18.70 12.27 6.41
N ASN A 48 -19.45 13.37 6.28
CA ASN A 48 -20.58 13.68 7.14
C ASN A 48 -21.67 12.62 7.09
N LYS A 49 -21.98 12.07 5.90
CA LYS A 49 -22.95 11.00 5.72
C LYS A 49 -22.61 9.75 6.54
N TYR A 50 -21.32 9.47 6.74
CA TYR A 50 -20.84 8.30 7.48
C TYR A 50 -20.30 8.63 8.88
N GLY A 51 -20.37 9.89 9.31
CA GLY A 51 -19.86 10.35 10.62
C GLY A 51 -18.35 10.16 10.77
N ILE A 52 -17.58 10.36 9.68
CA ILE A 52 -16.14 10.16 9.65
C ILE A 52 -15.42 11.52 9.70
N ASP A 53 -14.41 11.63 10.57
CA ASP A 53 -13.59 12.84 10.68
C ASP A 53 -12.68 13.02 9.47
N VAL A 54 -12.65 14.25 8.94
CA VAL A 54 -11.74 14.68 7.86
C VAL A 54 -10.59 15.50 8.42
N PHE A 55 -9.38 15.05 8.15
CA PHE A 55 -8.14 15.72 8.53
C PHE A 55 -7.48 16.32 7.29
N VAL A 56 -7.29 17.62 7.29
CA VAL A 56 -6.69 18.35 6.15
C VAL A 56 -5.18 18.43 6.33
N ASN A 57 -4.44 17.93 5.33
CA ASN A 57 -2.99 18.03 5.29
C ASN A 57 -2.57 19.42 4.76
N ASN A 58 -2.31 20.34 5.67
CA ASN A 58 -1.77 21.69 5.37
C ASN A 58 -0.24 21.76 5.59
N ILE A 59 0.43 20.63 5.81
CA ILE A 59 1.86 20.59 6.09
C ILE A 59 2.62 20.87 4.80
N LYS A 60 3.40 21.96 4.81
CA LYS A 60 4.32 22.27 3.71
C LYS A 60 5.40 21.18 3.66
N LYS A 61 5.41 20.42 2.58
CA LYS A 61 6.43 19.39 2.38
C LYS A 61 7.83 19.99 2.17
N ALA A 62 8.87 19.28 2.56
CA ALA A 62 10.24 19.61 2.16
C ALA A 62 10.44 19.35 0.65
N ASP A 63 11.38 20.05 0.03
CA ASP A 63 11.59 20.00 -1.43
C ASP A 63 11.94 18.60 -1.95
N ASN A 64 12.61 17.80 -1.13
CA ASN A 64 13.00 16.44 -1.45
C ASN A 64 11.93 15.38 -1.13
N ILE A 65 10.73 15.79 -0.69
CA ILE A 65 9.63 14.86 -0.39
C ILE A 65 8.58 14.95 -1.49
N SER A 66 8.06 13.79 -1.92
CA SER A 66 6.98 13.71 -2.88
C SER A 66 5.64 14.14 -2.27
N ASN A 67 4.69 14.56 -3.11
CA ASN A 67 3.34 14.91 -2.63
C ASN A 67 2.65 13.69 -2.01
N ILE A 68 2.72 12.54 -2.66
CA ILE A 68 2.13 11.28 -2.15
C ILE A 68 2.81 10.87 -0.84
N GLY A 69 4.16 10.99 -0.76
CA GLY A 69 4.89 10.70 0.48
C GLY A 69 4.47 11.59 1.64
N ASN A 70 4.25 12.89 1.38
CA ASN A 70 3.75 13.83 2.39
C ASN A 70 2.33 13.47 2.86
N ASP A 71 1.44 13.10 1.92
CA ASP A 71 0.05 12.73 2.24
C ASP A 71 -0.02 11.39 3.00
N TRP A 72 0.76 10.39 2.62
CA TRP A 72 0.79 9.11 3.34
C TRP A 72 1.44 9.25 4.71
N GLN A 73 2.48 10.09 4.83
CA GLN A 73 3.09 10.38 6.13
C GLN A 73 2.11 11.10 7.06
N PHE A 74 1.35 12.06 6.54
CA PHE A 74 0.29 12.71 7.31
C PHE A 74 -0.78 11.72 7.76
N ALA A 75 -1.27 10.87 6.84
CA ALA A 75 -2.24 9.83 7.14
C ALA A 75 -1.71 8.85 8.21
N TYR A 76 -0.45 8.45 8.13
CA TYR A 76 0.20 7.62 9.13
C TYR A 76 0.23 8.29 10.50
N ASN A 77 0.51 9.60 10.55
CA ASN A 77 0.65 10.33 11.80
C ASN A 77 -0.68 10.53 12.54
N ILE A 78 -1.79 10.79 11.82
CA ILE A 78 -3.11 11.04 12.44
C ILE A 78 -3.76 9.76 13.01
N ALA A 79 -3.29 8.57 12.64
CA ALA A 79 -3.71 7.34 13.29
C ALA A 79 -3.18 7.29 14.72
N THR A 80 -4.07 7.13 15.70
CA THR A 80 -3.73 7.08 17.14
C THR A 80 -3.63 5.66 17.68
N THR A 81 -4.01 4.66 16.89
CA THR A 81 -3.97 3.25 17.27
C THR A 81 -2.59 2.62 16.96
N GLU A 82 -2.35 1.44 17.53
CA GLU A 82 -1.11 0.69 17.34
C GLU A 82 -0.91 0.23 15.90
N LEU A 83 -2.00 -0.21 15.25
CA LEU A 83 -2.01 -0.69 13.87
C LEU A 83 -2.69 0.33 12.96
N VAL A 84 -2.10 0.58 11.79
CA VAL A 84 -2.63 1.51 10.79
C VAL A 84 -2.55 0.93 9.40
N THR A 85 -3.62 1.08 8.63
CA THR A 85 -3.66 0.85 7.18
C THR A 85 -3.90 2.17 6.48
N ILE A 86 -3.00 2.52 5.55
CA ILE A 86 -3.21 3.66 4.65
C ILE A 86 -4.08 3.18 3.49
N ALA A 87 -5.37 3.47 3.59
CA ALA A 87 -6.36 3.03 2.63
C ALA A 87 -6.40 3.98 1.41
N HIS A 88 -6.47 3.40 0.22
CA HIS A 88 -6.67 4.19 -0.99
C HIS A 88 -8.18 4.33 -1.26
N GLN A 89 -8.61 5.53 -1.63
CA GLN A 89 -10.02 5.88 -1.81
C GLN A 89 -10.74 5.11 -2.92
N ASP A 90 -10.02 4.43 -3.79
CA ASP A 90 -10.51 3.71 -4.97
C ASP A 90 -10.54 2.18 -4.80
N ASP A 91 -10.03 1.66 -3.68
CA ASP A 91 -10.00 0.23 -3.40
C ASP A 91 -11.14 -0.24 -2.50
N ILE A 92 -11.40 -1.55 -2.51
CA ILE A 92 -12.43 -2.20 -1.70
C ILE A 92 -11.76 -3.20 -0.76
N TYR A 93 -12.06 -3.10 0.54
CA TYR A 93 -11.58 -4.03 1.54
C TYR A 93 -12.57 -5.18 1.73
N LEU A 94 -12.10 -6.42 1.72
CA LEU A 94 -12.94 -7.57 1.99
C LEU A 94 -13.22 -7.64 3.49
N LYS A 95 -14.44 -8.07 3.87
CA LYS A 95 -14.98 -8.00 5.24
C LYS A 95 -14.10 -8.63 6.33
N HIS A 96 -13.25 -9.58 5.96
CA HIS A 96 -12.36 -10.31 6.87
C HIS A 96 -10.97 -9.68 7.06
N TYR A 97 -10.65 -8.57 6.37
CA TYR A 97 -9.31 -7.96 6.40
C TYR A 97 -8.85 -7.66 7.83
N THR A 98 -9.65 -6.92 8.61
CA THR A 98 -9.29 -6.54 9.99
C THR A 98 -9.23 -7.75 10.92
N ARG A 99 -10.15 -8.72 10.78
CA ARG A 99 -10.09 -9.99 11.53
C ARG A 99 -8.76 -10.71 11.29
N ASP A 100 -8.36 -10.84 10.03
CA ASP A 100 -7.14 -11.55 9.65
C ASP A 100 -5.89 -10.78 10.13
N LEU A 101 -5.87 -9.45 9.98
CA LEU A 101 -4.81 -8.59 10.54
C LEU A 101 -4.61 -8.85 12.04
N LEU A 102 -5.66 -8.77 12.84
CA LEU A 102 -5.58 -8.94 14.28
C LEU A 102 -5.21 -10.38 14.68
N LYS A 103 -5.72 -11.38 13.97
CA LYS A 103 -5.32 -12.79 14.14
C LYS A 103 -3.82 -12.98 13.95
N TYR A 104 -3.27 -12.43 12.85
CA TYR A 104 -1.84 -12.55 12.58
C TYR A 104 -0.98 -11.74 13.54
N LYS A 105 -1.43 -10.55 13.94
CA LYS A 105 -0.72 -9.75 14.95
C LYS A 105 -0.66 -10.42 16.32
N ASN A 106 -1.74 -11.09 16.73
CA ASN A 106 -1.74 -11.90 17.96
C ASN A 106 -0.77 -13.09 17.86
N LYS A 107 -0.70 -13.72 16.69
CA LYS A 107 0.20 -14.87 16.46
C LYS A 107 1.67 -14.45 16.36
N TYR A 108 1.93 -13.26 15.82
CA TYR A 108 3.27 -12.72 15.57
C TYR A 108 3.40 -11.31 16.18
N PRO A 109 3.71 -11.21 17.49
CA PRO A 109 3.84 -9.90 18.16
C PRO A 109 4.92 -9.00 17.56
N ASP A 110 5.94 -9.58 16.92
CA ASP A 110 7.02 -8.92 16.20
C ASP A 110 6.65 -8.47 14.77
N MET A 111 5.39 -8.59 14.37
CA MET A 111 4.92 -8.19 13.03
C MET A 111 5.03 -6.68 12.85
N THR A 112 5.94 -6.22 11.99
CA THR A 112 6.10 -4.83 11.55
C THR A 112 5.18 -4.49 10.41
N LEU A 113 5.01 -5.45 9.46
CA LEU A 113 4.17 -5.34 8.28
C LEU A 113 3.23 -6.54 8.18
N PHE A 114 1.95 -6.25 8.01
CA PHE A 114 0.96 -7.20 7.51
C PHE A 114 0.61 -6.83 6.08
N THR A 115 0.45 -7.81 5.21
CA THR A 115 -0.05 -7.63 3.85
C THR A 115 -0.90 -8.82 3.43
N THR A 116 -1.79 -8.60 2.47
CA THR A 116 -2.64 -9.66 1.93
C THR A 116 -2.42 -9.85 0.43
N SER A 117 -2.86 -10.97 -0.10
CA SER A 117 -3.14 -11.06 -1.53
C SER A 117 -4.26 -10.10 -1.92
N SER A 118 -4.40 -9.85 -3.20
CA SER A 118 -5.45 -8.98 -3.74
C SER A 118 -6.16 -9.64 -4.92
N SER A 119 -7.40 -9.23 -5.15
CA SER A 119 -8.08 -9.41 -6.43
C SER A 119 -8.02 -8.10 -7.21
N THR A 120 -7.98 -8.15 -8.54
CA THR A 120 -8.01 -6.94 -9.38
C THR A 120 -9.40 -6.74 -9.95
N ILE A 121 -9.94 -5.51 -9.81
CA ILE A 121 -11.18 -5.10 -10.48
C ILE A 121 -10.82 -4.20 -11.65
N LYS A 122 -11.13 -4.63 -12.88
CA LYS A 122 -10.99 -3.81 -14.10
C LYS A 122 -12.34 -3.82 -14.83
N ASN A 123 -12.90 -2.63 -15.10
CA ASN A 123 -14.22 -2.45 -15.73
C ASN A 123 -15.34 -3.23 -15.00
N GLY A 124 -15.35 -3.18 -13.66
CA GLY A 124 -16.37 -3.84 -12.82
C GLY A 124 -16.27 -5.37 -12.74
N ARG A 125 -15.24 -6.00 -13.34
CA ARG A 125 -15.06 -7.46 -13.33
C ARG A 125 -13.75 -7.82 -12.64
N MET A 126 -13.80 -8.89 -11.83
CA MET A 126 -12.58 -9.48 -11.26
C MET A 126 -11.76 -10.14 -12.36
N LYS A 127 -10.45 -9.88 -12.36
CA LYS A 127 -9.49 -10.50 -13.28
C LYS A 127 -8.31 -11.11 -12.51
N PHE A 128 -7.97 -12.33 -12.88
CA PHE A 128 -6.69 -12.96 -12.55
C PHE A 128 -5.79 -12.90 -13.79
N GLY A 129 -4.68 -12.18 -13.71
CA GLY A 129 -3.76 -12.00 -14.84
C GLY A 129 -2.38 -12.59 -14.57
N LYS A 130 -1.55 -12.65 -15.62
CA LYS A 130 -0.14 -13.08 -15.54
C LYS A 130 0.65 -12.28 -14.49
N VAL A 131 0.33 -11.01 -14.30
CA VAL A 131 0.97 -10.12 -13.31
C VAL A 131 0.74 -10.62 -11.89
N GLU A 132 -0.48 -11.06 -11.56
CA GLU A 132 -0.77 -11.61 -10.22
C GLU A 132 -0.01 -12.91 -9.96
N PHE A 133 0.16 -13.74 -10.98
CA PHE A 133 0.97 -14.96 -10.89
C PHE A 133 2.44 -14.63 -10.59
N VAL A 134 3.04 -13.66 -11.31
CA VAL A 134 4.41 -13.21 -11.04
C VAL A 134 4.54 -12.64 -9.63
N LYS A 135 3.61 -11.79 -9.20
CA LYS A 135 3.58 -11.25 -7.83
C LYS A 135 3.51 -12.37 -6.78
N ARG A 136 2.74 -13.42 -7.03
CA ARG A 136 2.66 -14.58 -6.14
C ARG A 136 4.01 -15.27 -6.00
N ILE A 137 4.73 -15.49 -7.11
CA ILE A 137 6.09 -16.08 -7.08
C ILE A 137 7.04 -15.20 -6.28
N LEU A 138 7.05 -13.88 -6.52
CA LEU A 138 7.93 -12.96 -5.81
C LEU A 138 7.64 -12.94 -4.29
N ARG A 139 6.39 -13.14 -3.86
CA ARG A 139 6.01 -13.19 -2.44
C ARG A 139 6.28 -14.53 -1.76
N LEU A 140 6.64 -15.59 -2.50
CA LEU A 140 6.90 -16.92 -1.92
C LEU A 140 7.85 -16.89 -0.71
N PRO A 141 8.94 -16.10 -0.68
CA PRO A 141 9.80 -16.04 0.50
C PRO A 141 9.06 -15.67 1.79
N LEU A 142 8.00 -14.84 1.70
CA LEU A 142 7.23 -14.40 2.85
C LEU A 142 6.25 -15.47 3.39
N THR A 143 5.95 -16.51 2.62
CA THR A 143 5.08 -17.61 3.07
C THR A 143 5.76 -18.50 4.12
N PHE A 144 7.10 -18.48 4.17
CA PHE A 144 7.88 -19.23 5.16
C PHE A 144 7.91 -18.48 6.50
N ASN A 145 6.87 -18.70 7.31
CA ASN A 145 6.67 -17.98 8.57
C ASN A 145 7.83 -18.10 9.57
N ALA A 146 8.67 -19.12 9.49
CA ALA A 146 9.87 -19.24 10.31
C ALA A 146 11.00 -18.28 9.89
N LEU A 147 10.97 -17.77 8.67
CA LEU A 147 12.08 -17.03 8.06
C LEU A 147 11.71 -15.57 7.69
N ASN A 148 10.43 -15.21 7.70
CA ASN A 148 9.97 -13.90 7.22
C ASN A 148 10.25 -12.72 8.19
N ASN A 149 11.00 -12.97 9.28
CA ASN A 149 11.61 -11.96 10.13
C ASN A 149 13.10 -11.69 9.75
N ILE A 150 13.70 -12.53 8.89
CA ILE A 150 15.08 -12.39 8.46
C ILE A 150 15.17 -11.31 7.37
N GLU A 151 16.07 -10.34 7.51
CA GLU A 151 16.26 -9.24 6.55
C GLU A 151 16.40 -9.76 5.12
N PHE A 152 17.27 -10.75 4.90
CA PHE A 152 17.51 -11.33 3.57
C PHE A 152 16.22 -11.85 2.92
N VAL A 153 15.36 -12.53 3.68
CA VAL A 153 14.10 -13.09 3.17
C VAL A 153 13.09 -11.99 2.83
N LYS A 154 12.97 -10.96 3.69
CA LYS A 154 12.15 -9.79 3.43
C LYS A 154 12.60 -9.05 2.18
N ARG A 155 13.92 -8.83 2.04
CA ARG A 155 14.51 -8.18 0.86
C ARG A 155 14.34 -9.00 -0.41
N LEU A 156 14.54 -10.32 -0.34
CA LEU A 156 14.39 -11.22 -1.50
C LEU A 156 13.00 -11.10 -2.13
N ALA A 157 11.96 -10.97 -1.30
CA ALA A 157 10.58 -10.84 -1.78
C ALA A 157 10.34 -9.55 -2.61
N ILE A 158 11.18 -8.51 -2.42
CA ILE A 158 11.03 -7.21 -3.10
C ILE A 158 12.21 -6.86 -4.01
N THR A 159 13.19 -7.74 -4.18
CA THR A 159 14.41 -7.46 -4.97
C THR A 159 14.15 -7.43 -6.47
N PHE A 160 13.32 -8.32 -6.97
CA PHE A 160 13.03 -8.45 -8.40
C PHE A 160 11.75 -7.73 -8.85
N GLY A 161 11.28 -6.81 -8.04
CA GLY A 161 10.09 -6.01 -8.24
C GLY A 161 9.26 -5.91 -6.96
N ASN A 162 8.32 -4.95 -6.89
CA ASN A 162 7.43 -4.83 -5.76
C ASN A 162 6.13 -5.64 -5.97
N PRO A 163 5.99 -6.83 -5.35
CA PRO A 163 4.77 -7.63 -5.47
C PRO A 163 3.72 -7.29 -4.40
N ILE A 164 4.07 -6.44 -3.43
CA ILE A 164 3.22 -6.03 -2.32
C ILE A 164 2.41 -4.81 -2.73
N ILE A 165 1.09 -4.88 -2.57
CA ILE A 165 0.18 -3.79 -2.93
C ILE A 165 0.01 -2.88 -1.72
N ALA A 166 0.40 -1.61 -1.84
CA ALA A 166 0.42 -0.65 -0.74
C ALA A 166 -0.88 -0.60 0.09
N PRO A 167 -2.09 -0.48 -0.51
CA PRO A 167 -3.32 -0.44 0.29
C PRO A 167 -3.64 -1.76 1.01
N SER A 168 -2.96 -2.88 0.68
CA SER A 168 -3.12 -4.14 1.45
C SER A 168 -2.30 -4.17 2.73
N CYS A 169 -1.44 -3.16 2.95
CA CYS A 169 -0.49 -3.14 4.06
C CYS A 169 -1.09 -2.53 5.33
N ALA A 170 -0.84 -3.19 6.45
CA ALA A 170 -0.99 -2.59 7.77
C ALA A 170 0.36 -2.58 8.49
N TYR A 171 0.62 -1.50 9.23
CA TYR A 171 1.89 -1.23 9.90
C TYR A 171 1.69 -1.17 11.42
N ASP A 172 2.58 -1.79 12.19
CA ASP A 172 2.63 -1.56 13.64
C ASP A 172 3.48 -0.33 13.94
N LYS A 173 2.83 0.76 14.32
CA LYS A 173 3.48 2.05 14.59
C LYS A 173 4.51 2.02 15.72
N ARG A 174 4.44 1.02 16.60
CA ARG A 174 5.40 0.85 17.71
C ARG A 174 6.72 0.27 17.23
N LEU A 175 6.69 -0.47 16.10
CA LEU A 175 7.82 -1.18 15.52
C LEU A 175 8.35 -0.50 14.25
N CYS A 176 7.60 0.43 13.69
CA CYS A 176 7.94 1.14 12.46
C CYS A 176 8.48 2.55 12.76
N PRO A 177 9.32 3.13 11.89
CA PRO A 177 9.81 4.50 12.01
C PRO A 177 8.68 5.52 11.97
N LYS A 178 8.87 6.66 12.64
CA LYS A 178 7.90 7.76 12.63
C LYS A 178 7.82 8.46 11.26
N ASP A 179 8.89 8.41 10.48
CA ASP A 179 9.07 9.04 9.16
C ASP A 179 9.01 8.04 8.00
N LEU A 180 8.21 6.98 8.18
CA LEU A 180 8.15 5.80 7.31
C LEU A 180 7.94 6.15 5.83
N PHE A 181 7.05 7.11 5.55
CA PHE A 181 6.61 7.46 4.19
C PHE A 181 7.30 8.69 3.60
N LEU A 182 8.25 9.30 4.32
CA LEU A 182 9.03 10.41 3.76
C LEU A 182 9.97 9.89 2.68
N SER A 183 9.66 10.22 1.43
CA SER A 183 10.34 9.77 0.23
C SER A 183 10.27 10.81 -0.88
N SER A 184 11.30 10.87 -1.71
CA SER A 184 11.30 11.66 -2.95
C SER A 184 10.53 10.98 -4.08
N PHE A 185 10.30 9.67 -4.00
CA PHE A 185 9.56 8.93 -5.00
C PHE A 185 8.06 9.22 -4.94
N GLN A 186 7.46 9.40 -6.12
CA GLN A 186 6.01 9.52 -6.27
C GLN A 186 5.35 8.16 -6.46
N PHE A 187 5.98 7.29 -7.23
CA PHE A 187 5.43 5.98 -7.59
C PHE A 187 6.05 4.85 -6.77
N ALA A 188 7.40 4.78 -6.71
CA ALA A 188 8.12 3.71 -6.00
C ALA A 188 8.24 3.96 -4.47
N LEU A 189 7.45 4.88 -3.94
CA LEU A 189 7.36 5.24 -2.52
C LEU A 189 7.10 4.01 -1.63
N ASP A 190 6.12 3.18 -2.00
CA ASP A 190 5.77 1.96 -1.28
C ASP A 190 6.93 0.96 -1.28
N TRP A 191 7.61 0.82 -2.41
CA TRP A 191 8.76 -0.06 -2.52
C TRP A 191 9.94 0.41 -1.66
N GLU A 192 10.23 1.72 -1.66
CA GLU A 192 11.24 2.30 -0.77
C GLU A 192 10.88 2.13 0.71
N CYS A 193 9.60 2.32 1.06
CA CYS A 193 9.07 2.06 2.40
C CYS A 193 9.31 0.61 2.82
N LEU A 194 8.98 -0.36 1.97
CA LEU A 194 9.21 -1.77 2.22
C LEU A 194 10.70 -2.09 2.38
N LEU A 195 11.56 -1.46 1.60
CA LEU A 195 13.00 -1.64 1.72
C LEU A 195 13.55 -1.08 3.04
N LYS A 196 13.04 0.08 3.51
CA LYS A 196 13.36 0.63 4.84
C LYS A 196 12.94 -0.36 5.94
N LEU A 197 11.70 -0.86 5.88
CA LEU A 197 11.17 -1.81 6.86
C LEU A 197 11.89 -3.16 6.84
N ALA A 198 12.31 -3.64 5.66
CA ALA A 198 13.00 -4.92 5.55
C ALA A 198 14.32 -4.98 6.33
N LYS A 199 14.97 -3.82 6.54
CA LYS A 199 16.22 -3.69 7.30
C LYS A 199 16.02 -3.69 8.82
N LEU A 200 14.79 -3.48 9.28
CA LEU A 200 14.48 -3.43 10.70
C LEU A 200 14.24 -4.84 11.24
N GLU A 201 14.40 -4.98 12.55
CA GLU A 201 13.91 -6.15 13.25
C GLU A 201 12.38 -6.28 13.08
N GLY A 202 11.89 -7.51 13.21
CA GLY A 202 10.48 -7.81 13.07
C GLY A 202 10.12 -8.45 11.72
N ARG A 203 8.86 -8.74 11.56
CA ARG A 203 8.34 -9.72 10.61
C ARG A 203 7.47 -9.08 9.54
N PHE A 204 7.64 -9.53 8.29
CA PHE A 204 6.68 -9.30 7.21
C PHE A 204 5.72 -10.49 7.15
N VAL A 205 4.46 -10.26 7.45
CA VAL A 205 3.44 -11.31 7.46
C VAL A 205 2.57 -11.20 6.22
N LEU A 206 2.55 -12.25 5.42
CA LEU A 206 1.68 -12.39 4.27
C LEU A 206 0.46 -13.26 4.61
N CYS A 207 -0.73 -12.69 4.48
CA CYS A 207 -1.98 -13.45 4.41
C CYS A 207 -2.29 -13.75 2.95
N GLU A 208 -2.23 -15.02 2.54
CA GLU A 208 -2.50 -15.41 1.15
C GLU A 208 -3.97 -15.25 0.76
N ASN A 209 -4.87 -15.19 1.73
CA ASN A 209 -6.28 -14.89 1.49
C ASN A 209 -6.40 -13.44 0.99
N PRO A 210 -7.06 -13.17 -0.15
CA PRO A 210 -7.25 -11.83 -0.64
C PRO A 210 -7.97 -10.96 0.41
N GLY A 211 -7.35 -9.86 0.81
CA GLY A 211 -7.94 -8.91 1.77
C GLY A 211 -8.50 -7.66 1.12
N ILE A 212 -8.11 -7.40 -0.14
CA ILE A 212 -8.54 -6.22 -0.91
C ILE A 212 -8.88 -6.58 -2.35
N CYS A 213 -9.74 -5.76 -2.95
CA CYS A 213 -9.96 -5.69 -4.38
C CYS A 213 -9.32 -4.39 -4.90
N TYR A 214 -8.17 -4.50 -5.55
CA TYR A 214 -7.46 -3.39 -6.15
C TYR A 214 -8.13 -2.94 -7.45
N ARG A 215 -8.50 -1.67 -7.55
CA ARG A 215 -9.22 -1.14 -8.69
C ARG A 215 -8.27 -0.53 -9.72
N VAL A 216 -8.40 -0.98 -10.97
CA VAL A 216 -7.70 -0.39 -12.14
C VAL A 216 -8.68 0.46 -12.93
N HIS A 217 -8.42 1.76 -13.04
CA HIS A 217 -9.24 2.73 -13.77
C HIS A 217 -8.39 3.84 -14.39
N ASP A 218 -8.97 4.60 -15.29
CA ASP A 218 -8.22 5.61 -16.09
C ASP A 218 -7.67 6.77 -15.26
N GLY A 219 -8.31 7.12 -14.15
CA GLY A 219 -7.85 8.16 -13.23
C GLY A 219 -6.80 7.71 -12.22
N ALA A 220 -6.38 6.43 -12.23
CA ALA A 220 -5.41 5.93 -11.27
C ALA A 220 -4.01 6.53 -11.50
N THR A 221 -3.33 6.90 -10.41
CA THR A 221 -1.95 7.43 -10.43
C THR A 221 -1.00 6.51 -11.18
N THR A 222 -1.17 5.20 -11.05
CA THR A 222 -0.37 4.18 -11.74
C THR A 222 -0.42 4.35 -13.25
N LYS A 223 -1.60 4.56 -13.84
CA LYS A 223 -1.72 4.73 -15.31
C LYS A 223 -1.06 6.02 -15.77
N LYS A 224 -1.24 7.11 -15.03
CA LYS A 224 -0.60 8.39 -15.32
C LYS A 224 0.93 8.28 -15.30
N SER A 225 1.49 7.64 -14.27
CA SER A 225 2.94 7.50 -14.09
C SER A 225 3.61 6.57 -15.13
N ILE A 226 2.85 5.67 -15.78
CA ILE A 226 3.34 4.90 -16.93
C ILE A 226 3.42 5.81 -18.17
N LEU A 227 2.40 6.64 -18.39
CA LEU A 227 2.32 7.52 -19.59
C LEU A 227 3.38 8.61 -19.58
N ASP A 228 3.71 9.19 -18.42
CA ASP A 228 4.74 10.23 -18.26
C ASP A 228 6.16 9.67 -18.00
N HIS A 229 6.32 8.36 -18.07
CA HIS A 229 7.58 7.64 -17.81
C HIS A 229 8.18 7.82 -16.40
N SER A 230 7.49 8.45 -15.46
CA SER A 230 7.99 8.63 -14.09
C SER A 230 8.17 7.29 -13.37
N ARG A 231 7.24 6.37 -13.59
CA ARG A 231 7.30 5.00 -13.07
C ARG A 231 8.58 4.28 -13.48
N GLN A 232 8.91 4.28 -14.81
CA GLN A 232 10.11 3.60 -15.30
C GLN A 232 11.39 4.15 -14.69
N LYS A 233 11.46 5.48 -14.50
CA LYS A 233 12.62 6.13 -13.88
C LYS A 233 12.79 5.69 -12.42
N GLU A 234 11.73 5.75 -11.63
CA GLU A 234 11.79 5.42 -10.21
C GLU A 234 12.04 3.93 -9.98
N GLU A 235 11.37 3.04 -10.71
CA GLU A 235 11.62 1.59 -10.66
C GLU A 235 13.04 1.26 -11.12
N SER A 236 13.59 1.97 -12.13
CA SER A 236 14.97 1.81 -12.54
C SER A 236 15.96 2.13 -11.41
N ILE A 237 15.72 3.21 -10.66
CA ILE A 237 16.53 3.59 -9.50
C ILE A 237 16.47 2.49 -8.42
N MET A 238 15.27 1.95 -8.17
CA MET A 238 15.09 0.87 -7.19
C MET A 238 15.86 -0.40 -7.59
N PHE A 239 15.81 -0.79 -8.86
CA PHE A 239 16.59 -1.94 -9.34
C PHE A 239 18.10 -1.71 -9.23
N ASP A 240 18.60 -0.50 -9.52
CA ASP A 240 20.02 -0.17 -9.37
C ASP A 240 20.48 -0.18 -7.90
N ARG A 241 19.59 0.10 -6.95
CA ARG A 241 19.86 0.00 -5.50
C ARG A 241 19.87 -1.45 -4.99
N LEU A 242 19.14 -2.35 -5.65
CA LEU A 242 18.88 -3.70 -5.16
C LEU A 242 19.72 -4.78 -5.87
N LEU A 243 20.13 -4.55 -7.11
CA LEU A 243 20.72 -5.56 -7.98
C LEU A 243 22.09 -5.12 -8.53
N PRO A 244 23.02 -6.06 -8.74
CA PRO A 244 24.21 -5.80 -9.54
C PRO A 244 23.84 -5.32 -10.95
N ARG A 245 24.62 -4.38 -11.49
CA ARG A 245 24.33 -3.71 -12.78
C ARG A 245 23.94 -4.63 -13.94
N PRO A 246 24.62 -5.77 -14.22
CA PRO A 246 24.22 -6.66 -15.32
C PRO A 246 22.82 -7.25 -15.12
N VAL A 247 22.50 -7.65 -13.87
CA VAL A 247 21.20 -8.23 -13.51
C VAL A 247 20.10 -7.17 -13.58
N ALA A 248 20.38 -5.97 -13.09
CA ALA A 248 19.44 -4.84 -13.14
C ALA A 248 18.99 -4.52 -14.57
N VAL A 249 19.92 -4.53 -15.54
CA VAL A 249 19.62 -4.27 -16.96
C VAL A 249 18.62 -5.29 -17.52
N VAL A 250 18.82 -6.58 -17.23
CA VAL A 250 17.93 -7.66 -17.69
C VAL A 250 16.56 -7.54 -17.05
N ILE A 251 16.53 -7.37 -15.72
CA ILE A 251 15.26 -7.27 -14.97
C ILE A 251 14.46 -6.06 -15.39
N LYS A 252 15.05 -4.89 -15.59
CA LYS A 252 14.38 -3.69 -16.08
C LYS A 252 13.64 -3.92 -17.40
N LYS A 253 14.27 -4.62 -18.36
CA LYS A 253 13.65 -4.96 -19.66
C LYS A 253 12.45 -5.90 -19.48
N LEU A 254 12.60 -6.93 -18.65
CA LEU A 254 11.49 -7.86 -18.35
C LEU A 254 10.35 -7.16 -17.62
N TYR A 255 10.67 -6.29 -16.67
CA TYR A 255 9.66 -5.61 -15.85
C TYR A 255 8.79 -4.63 -16.66
N GLN A 256 9.38 -3.98 -17.69
CA GLN A 256 8.63 -3.10 -18.60
C GLN A 256 7.47 -3.82 -19.32
N THR A 257 7.58 -5.13 -19.57
CA THR A 257 6.49 -5.88 -20.19
C THR A 257 5.23 -5.95 -19.29
N SER A 258 5.40 -5.76 -17.98
CA SER A 258 4.27 -5.76 -17.03
C SER A 258 3.34 -4.54 -17.19
N TYR A 259 3.81 -3.46 -17.81
CA TYR A 259 3.02 -2.24 -18.01
C TYR A 259 1.82 -2.47 -18.92
N ASN A 260 1.91 -3.42 -19.86
CA ASN A 260 0.81 -3.77 -20.75
C ASN A 260 -0.46 -4.25 -20.02
N ALA A 261 -0.32 -4.65 -18.74
CA ALA A 261 -1.48 -5.07 -17.92
C ALA A 261 -2.40 -3.90 -17.53
N TYR A 262 -1.94 -2.66 -17.66
CA TYR A 262 -2.67 -1.45 -17.30
C TYR A 262 -3.41 -0.80 -18.50
N PHE A 263 -3.19 -1.28 -19.69
CA PHE A 263 -3.86 -0.90 -20.93
C PHE A 263 -4.68 -2.08 -21.47
#